data_90331a2546e25283b049f122be1e9e74
#
_entry.id   90331a2546e25283b049f122be1e9e74
#
_cell.length_a   1.000
_cell.length_b   1.000
_cell.length_c   1.000
_cell.angle_alpha   90.00
_cell.angle_beta   90.00
_cell.angle_gamma   90.00
#
_symmetry.space_group_name_H-M   'P 1'
#
loop_
_entity.id
_entity.type
_entity.pdbx_description
1 polymer ?
#
loop_
_entity_poly.entity_id
_entity_poly.type
_entity_poly.pdbx_seq_one_letter_code
_entity_poly.pdbx_strand_id
1 'polypeptide(L)'
;MIESVIPLLMSLTAPLLLIPIENIFPYPYLIEEPTKLLIVLVILSQEKQFSRPFVSIAFLAGAFFTLSESIFYLINIFALGDLSIFPRRLLLTGILHLGTIMLMYVAGRKKNPVCLALALFLSIVIHFGYNLWMASM
;
A
#
# COMPACT_ATOMS: atom_id res chain seq x y z
N MET A 1 -5.47 11.52 -19.01
CA MET A 1 -4.80 12.23 -17.88
C MET A 1 -5.64 12.20 -16.61
N ILE A 2 -6.93 12.52 -16.66
CA ILE A 2 -7.84 12.48 -15.48
C ILE A 2 -7.97 11.05 -14.90
N GLU A 3 -7.95 10.05 -15.73
CA GLU A 3 -8.16 8.63 -15.36
C GLU A 3 -7.03 8.05 -14.49
N SER A 4 -5.79 8.47 -14.72
CA SER A 4 -4.64 8.07 -13.89
C SER A 4 -4.68 8.70 -12.49
N VAL A 5 -5.50 9.71 -12.28
CA VAL A 5 -5.60 10.43 -11.01
C VAL A 5 -6.41 9.64 -9.97
N ILE A 6 -7.43 8.88 -10.41
CA ILE A 6 -8.31 8.15 -9.48
C ILE A 6 -7.53 7.17 -8.59
N PRO A 7 -6.74 6.21 -9.11
CA PRO A 7 -5.99 5.28 -8.25
C PRO A 7 -4.94 6.00 -7.38
N LEU A 8 -4.37 7.11 -7.85
CA LEU A 8 -3.42 7.89 -7.06
C LEU A 8 -4.11 8.62 -5.91
N LEU A 9 -5.29 9.21 -6.14
CA LEU A 9 -6.10 9.81 -5.07
C LEU A 9 -6.57 8.74 -4.07
N MET A 10 -7.00 7.57 -4.54
CA MET A 10 -7.35 6.45 -3.66
C MET A 10 -6.15 6.06 -2.78
N SER A 11 -4.95 5.97 -3.34
CA SER A 11 -3.73 5.62 -2.60
C SER A 11 -3.36 6.69 -1.57
N LEU A 12 -3.57 7.95 -1.89
CA LEU A 12 -3.28 9.06 -0.98
C LEU A 12 -4.30 9.16 0.16
N THR A 13 -5.56 8.84 -0.11
CA THR A 13 -6.65 9.00 0.88
C THR A 13 -6.92 7.73 1.68
N ALA A 14 -6.61 6.54 1.14
CA ALA A 14 -6.92 5.27 1.79
C ALA A 14 -6.33 5.15 3.20
N PRO A 15 -5.04 5.39 3.48
CA PRO A 15 -4.51 5.30 4.83
C PRO A 15 -5.24 6.24 5.81
N LEU A 16 -5.61 7.46 5.35
CA LEU A 16 -6.37 8.40 6.17
C LEU A 16 -7.73 7.85 6.60
N LEU A 17 -8.40 7.15 5.69
CA LEU A 17 -9.73 6.56 5.94
C LEU A 17 -9.65 5.29 6.77
N LEU A 18 -8.50 4.60 6.77
CA LEU A 18 -8.31 3.37 7.52
C LEU A 18 -8.00 3.59 9.00
N ILE A 19 -7.45 4.76 9.40
CA ILE A 19 -7.08 5.06 10.79
C ILE A 19 -8.18 4.75 11.82
N PRO A 20 -9.43 5.19 11.64
CA PRO A 20 -10.46 4.89 12.63
C PRO A 20 -10.70 3.39 12.80
N ILE A 21 -10.52 2.64 11.71
CA ILE A 21 -10.70 1.18 11.71
C ILE A 21 -9.50 0.51 12.37
N GLU A 22 -8.28 0.94 12.09
CA GLU A 22 -7.04 0.43 12.65
C GLU A 22 -6.93 0.69 14.16
N ASN A 23 -7.49 1.77 14.65
CA ASN A 23 -7.57 2.06 16.09
C ASN A 23 -8.47 1.06 16.85
N ILE A 24 -9.43 0.43 16.17
CA ILE A 24 -10.34 -0.58 16.74
C ILE A 24 -9.81 -1.99 16.48
N PHE A 25 -9.18 -2.20 15.32
CA PHE A 25 -8.74 -3.50 14.84
C PHE A 25 -7.20 -3.59 14.81
N PRO A 26 -6.58 -4.40 15.70
CA PRO A 26 -5.13 -4.38 15.95
C PRO A 26 -4.28 -5.05 14.86
N TYR A 27 -4.85 -5.34 13.69
CA TYR A 27 -4.16 -6.04 12.60
C TYR A 27 -4.25 -5.22 11.30
N PRO A 28 -3.52 -4.09 11.16
CA PRO A 28 -3.65 -3.16 10.04
C PRO A 28 -3.43 -3.84 8.68
N TYR A 29 -2.47 -4.75 8.56
CA TYR A 29 -2.18 -5.49 7.33
C TYR A 29 -3.38 -6.26 6.75
N LEU A 30 -4.35 -6.69 7.60
CA LEU A 30 -5.57 -7.37 7.14
C LEU A 30 -6.58 -6.42 6.50
N ILE A 31 -6.42 -5.13 6.66
CA ILE A 31 -7.28 -4.09 6.10
C ILE A 31 -6.56 -3.35 4.97
N GLU A 32 -5.30 -3.03 5.18
CA GLU A 32 -4.49 -2.30 4.20
C GLU A 32 -4.24 -3.10 2.92
N GLU A 33 -3.87 -4.40 3.02
CA GLU A 33 -3.57 -5.18 1.82
C GLU A 33 -4.80 -5.42 0.92
N PRO A 34 -6.01 -5.74 1.44
CA PRO A 34 -7.22 -5.72 0.63
C PRO A 34 -7.55 -4.35 0.04
N THR A 35 -7.30 -3.26 0.76
CA THR A 35 -7.49 -1.90 0.25
C THR A 35 -6.54 -1.61 -0.92
N LYS A 36 -5.29 -1.98 -0.82
CA LYS A 36 -4.31 -1.90 -1.92
C LYS A 36 -4.74 -2.77 -3.11
N LEU A 37 -5.30 -3.96 -2.86
CA LEU A 37 -5.86 -4.78 -3.93
C LEU A 37 -6.99 -4.06 -4.67
N LEU A 38 -7.89 -3.36 -3.98
CA LEU A 38 -8.93 -2.56 -4.65
C LEU A 38 -8.32 -1.48 -5.55
N ILE A 39 -7.29 -0.78 -5.09
CA ILE A 39 -6.56 0.21 -5.89
C ILE A 39 -5.95 -0.46 -7.14
N VAL A 40 -5.30 -1.62 -6.99
CA VAL A 40 -4.75 -2.39 -8.10
C VAL A 40 -5.81 -2.82 -9.09
N LEU A 41 -7.00 -3.25 -8.63
CA LEU A 41 -8.11 -3.61 -9.52
C LEU A 41 -8.61 -2.40 -10.32
N VAL A 42 -8.66 -1.21 -9.73
CA VAL A 42 -8.96 0.04 -10.47
C VAL A 42 -7.89 0.32 -11.52
N ILE A 43 -6.59 0.19 -11.20
CA ILE A 43 -5.50 0.36 -12.15
C ILE A 43 -5.64 -0.61 -13.33
N LEU A 44 -5.89 -1.90 -13.05
CA LEU A 44 -6.05 -2.94 -14.08
C LEU A 44 -7.29 -2.74 -14.94
N SER A 45 -8.39 -2.22 -14.39
CA SER A 45 -9.59 -1.89 -15.15
C SER A 45 -9.33 -0.76 -16.15
N GLN A 46 -8.58 0.26 -15.72
CA GLN A 46 -8.18 1.38 -16.59
C GLN A 46 -7.17 0.93 -17.65
N GLU A 47 -6.19 0.07 -17.28
CA GLU A 47 -5.24 -0.51 -18.23
C GLU A 47 -5.97 -1.24 -19.36
N LYS A 48 -7.01 -2.02 -19.03
CA LYS A 48 -7.85 -2.69 -20.02
C LYS A 48 -8.60 -1.72 -20.93
N GLN A 49 -9.13 -0.63 -20.35
CA GLN A 49 -9.89 0.38 -21.10
C GLN A 49 -9.01 1.14 -22.11
N PHE A 50 -7.77 1.50 -21.70
CA PHE A 50 -6.86 2.30 -22.53
C PHE A 50 -5.83 1.49 -23.31
N SER A 51 -5.88 0.15 -23.22
CA SER A 51 -4.99 -0.79 -23.95
C SER A 51 -3.49 -0.47 -23.79
N ARG A 52 -3.09 0.06 -22.63
CA ARG A 52 -1.69 0.38 -22.30
C ARG A 52 -1.34 0.01 -20.86
N PRO A 53 -0.10 -0.42 -20.57
CA PRO A 53 0.30 -0.76 -19.22
C PRO A 53 0.39 0.47 -18.32
N PHE A 54 -0.08 0.33 -17.08
CA PHE A 54 -0.06 1.38 -16.06
C PHE A 54 0.96 1.09 -14.95
N VAL A 55 2.11 0.51 -15.31
CA VAL A 55 3.20 0.17 -14.36
C VAL A 55 3.61 1.38 -13.51
N SER A 56 3.81 2.53 -14.16
CA SER A 56 4.16 3.77 -13.46
C SER A 56 3.07 4.24 -12.50
N ILE A 57 1.80 4.03 -12.83
CA ILE A 57 0.67 4.37 -11.96
C ILE A 57 0.64 3.43 -10.75
N ALA A 58 0.89 2.12 -10.93
CA ALA A 58 0.99 1.16 -9.82
C ALA A 58 2.16 1.52 -8.89
N PHE A 59 3.30 1.90 -9.45
CA PHE A 59 4.45 2.36 -8.68
C PHE A 59 4.14 3.63 -7.87
N LEU A 60 3.57 4.65 -8.52
CA LEU A 60 3.17 5.89 -7.86
C LEU A 60 2.08 5.67 -6.80
N ALA A 61 1.16 4.74 -7.04
CA ALA A 61 0.15 4.37 -6.06
C ALA A 61 0.78 3.85 -4.76
N GLY A 62 1.80 2.98 -4.86
CA GLY A 62 2.57 2.53 -3.70
C GLY A 62 3.31 3.65 -2.99
N ALA A 63 3.91 4.57 -3.74
CA ALA A 63 4.59 5.73 -3.19
C ALA A 63 3.62 6.67 -2.45
N PHE A 64 2.44 6.96 -3.03
CA PHE A 64 1.44 7.81 -2.39
C PHE A 64 0.81 7.16 -1.16
N PHE A 65 0.59 5.84 -1.19
CA PHE A 65 0.15 5.11 0.00
C PHE A 65 1.16 5.26 1.14
N THR A 66 2.45 5.05 0.85
CA THR A 66 3.56 5.24 1.79
C THR A 66 3.60 6.66 2.36
N LEU A 67 3.54 7.66 1.48
CA LEU A 67 3.60 9.07 1.91
C LEU A 67 2.44 9.42 2.84
N SER A 68 1.22 9.00 2.49
CA SER A 68 0.04 9.24 3.32
C SER A 68 0.16 8.60 4.70
N GLU A 69 0.55 7.33 4.79
CA GLU A 69 0.76 6.65 6.06
C GLU A 69 1.90 7.29 6.88
N SER A 70 2.97 7.71 6.20
CA SER A 70 4.13 8.32 6.85
C SER A 70 3.80 9.63 7.57
N ILE A 71 2.75 10.35 7.16
CA ILE A 71 2.29 11.56 7.87
C ILE A 71 1.88 11.22 9.31
N PHE A 72 1.20 10.09 9.53
CA PHE A 72 0.78 9.66 10.87
C PHE A 72 1.96 9.22 11.72
N TYR A 73 2.90 8.49 11.13
CA TYR A 73 4.13 8.14 11.82
C TYR A 73 4.90 9.38 12.23
N LEU A 74 4.95 10.39 11.37
CA LEU A 74 5.62 11.65 11.68
C LEU A 74 4.99 12.34 12.87
N ILE A 75 3.64 12.42 12.93
CA ILE A 75 2.92 13.00 14.06
C ILE A 75 3.24 12.26 15.36
N ASN A 76 3.22 10.93 15.35
CA ASN A 76 3.54 10.09 16.49
C ASN A 76 5.00 10.24 16.94
N ILE A 77 5.95 10.29 15.98
CA ILE A 77 7.37 10.47 16.26
C ILE A 77 7.65 11.85 16.86
N PHE A 78 6.98 12.90 16.37
CA PHE A 78 7.07 14.23 16.98
C PHE A 78 6.63 14.23 18.45
N ALA A 79 5.57 13.48 18.78
CA ALA A 79 5.10 13.35 20.15
C ALA A 79 6.09 12.59 21.05
N LEU A 80 6.87 11.66 20.49
CA LEU A 80 7.89 10.88 21.21
C LEU A 80 9.27 11.57 21.27
N GLY A 81 9.50 12.59 20.44
CA GLY A 81 10.72 13.42 20.46
C GLY A 81 11.95 12.86 19.75
N ASP A 82 11.84 11.74 19.04
CA ASP A 82 12.97 11.14 18.29
C ASP A 82 12.71 11.07 16.78
N LEU A 83 13.13 12.12 16.07
CA LEU A 83 13.00 12.20 14.60
C LEU A 83 14.00 11.32 13.84
N SER A 84 15.02 10.78 14.48
CA SER A 84 16.07 9.99 13.82
C SER A 84 15.55 8.67 13.22
N ILE A 85 14.45 8.16 13.78
CA ILE A 85 13.80 6.92 13.36
C ILE A 85 13.02 7.09 12.04
N PHE A 86 12.54 8.31 11.74
CA PHE A 86 11.64 8.57 10.64
C PHE A 86 12.19 8.19 9.24
N PRO A 87 13.41 8.58 8.84
CA PRO A 87 13.92 8.25 7.51
C PRO A 87 14.01 6.73 7.26
N ARG A 88 14.45 5.99 8.27
CA ARG A 88 14.55 4.53 8.21
C ARG A 88 13.16 3.90 8.04
N ARG A 89 12.19 4.35 8.84
CA ARG A 89 10.82 3.85 8.78
C ARG A 89 10.17 4.18 7.44
N LEU A 90 10.31 5.41 6.95
CA LEU A 90 9.81 5.84 5.65
C LEU A 90 10.34 4.95 4.51
N LEU A 91 11.66 4.69 4.51
CA LEU A 91 12.30 3.85 3.49
C LEU A 91 11.77 2.41 3.53
N LEU A 92 11.73 1.80 4.70
CA LEU A 92 11.33 0.40 4.85
C LEU A 92 9.84 0.19 4.56
N THR A 93 8.98 1.08 5.06
CA THR A 93 7.54 1.10 4.75
C THR A 93 7.31 1.36 3.26
N GLY A 94 8.10 2.23 2.65
CA GLY A 94 8.05 2.48 1.21
C GLY A 94 8.36 1.25 0.38
N ILE A 95 9.42 0.52 0.72
CA ILE A 95 9.76 -0.75 0.05
C ILE A 95 8.62 -1.77 0.20
N LEU A 96 8.03 -1.86 1.39
CA LEU A 96 6.91 -2.76 1.65
C LEU A 96 5.71 -2.43 0.77
N HIS A 97 5.20 -1.19 0.80
CA HIS A 97 3.98 -0.82 0.06
C HIS A 97 4.18 -0.83 -1.44
N LEU A 98 5.33 -0.35 -1.94
CA LEU A 98 5.70 -0.47 -3.34
C LEU A 98 5.76 -1.94 -3.77
N GLY A 99 6.42 -2.78 -2.97
CA GLY A 99 6.57 -4.20 -3.25
C GLY A 99 5.23 -4.94 -3.29
N THR A 100 4.35 -4.72 -2.31
CA THR A 100 3.05 -5.42 -2.23
C THR A 100 2.10 -4.97 -3.34
N ILE A 101 2.02 -3.67 -3.65
CA ILE A 101 1.21 -3.17 -4.77
C ILE A 101 1.74 -3.71 -6.11
N MET A 102 3.05 -3.67 -6.34
CA MET A 102 3.64 -4.20 -7.58
C MET A 102 3.44 -5.71 -7.71
N LEU A 103 3.55 -6.47 -6.62
CA LEU A 103 3.28 -7.90 -6.60
C LEU A 103 1.84 -8.21 -7.04
N MET A 104 0.86 -7.53 -6.45
CA MET A 104 -0.56 -7.69 -6.80
C MET A 104 -0.85 -7.20 -8.23
N TYR A 105 -0.24 -6.10 -8.67
CA TYR A 105 -0.39 -5.59 -10.03
C TYR A 105 0.12 -6.59 -11.08
N VAL A 106 1.33 -7.12 -10.90
CA VAL A 106 1.91 -8.12 -11.82
C VAL A 106 1.08 -9.42 -11.83
N ALA A 107 0.62 -9.87 -10.66
CA ALA A 107 -0.24 -11.04 -10.56
C ALA A 107 -1.59 -10.83 -11.25
N GLY A 108 -2.20 -9.66 -11.08
CA GLY A 108 -3.49 -9.33 -11.68
C GLY A 108 -3.45 -9.24 -13.22
N ARG A 109 -2.30 -8.82 -13.79
CA ARG A 109 -2.10 -8.84 -15.27
C ARG A 109 -2.16 -10.22 -15.87
N LYS A 110 -1.90 -11.28 -15.10
CA LYS A 110 -2.02 -12.67 -15.57
C LYS A 110 -3.47 -13.10 -15.81
N LYS A 111 -4.46 -12.27 -15.43
CA LYS A 111 -5.91 -12.54 -15.54
C LYS A 111 -6.33 -13.87 -14.90
N ASN A 112 -5.56 -14.35 -13.93
CA ASN A 112 -5.82 -15.56 -13.17
C ASN A 112 -6.17 -15.18 -11.73
N PRO A 113 -7.41 -15.42 -11.28
CA PRO A 113 -7.84 -15.03 -9.92
C PRO A 113 -7.06 -15.77 -8.84
N VAL A 114 -6.58 -16.98 -9.09
CA VAL A 114 -5.75 -17.71 -8.12
C VAL A 114 -4.40 -17.03 -7.93
N CYS A 115 -3.76 -16.57 -9.02
CA CYS A 115 -2.51 -15.81 -8.90
C CYS A 115 -2.69 -14.51 -8.10
N LEU A 116 -3.81 -13.82 -8.30
CA LEU A 116 -4.12 -12.59 -7.56
C LEU A 116 -4.40 -12.86 -6.09
N ALA A 117 -5.15 -13.91 -5.77
CA ALA A 117 -5.43 -14.33 -4.39
C ALA A 117 -4.14 -14.74 -3.65
N LEU A 118 -3.24 -15.46 -4.33
CA LEU A 118 -1.93 -15.82 -3.78
C LEU A 118 -1.05 -14.59 -3.55
N ALA A 119 -1.08 -13.62 -4.47
CA ALA A 119 -0.34 -12.37 -4.31
C ALA A 119 -0.87 -11.56 -3.11
N LEU A 120 -2.18 -11.46 -2.92
CA LEU A 120 -2.79 -10.84 -1.74
C LEU A 120 -2.37 -11.55 -0.46
N PHE A 121 -2.49 -12.88 -0.41
CA PHE A 121 -2.09 -13.66 0.75
C PHE A 121 -0.60 -13.44 1.09
N LEU A 122 0.27 -13.50 0.09
CA LEU A 122 1.70 -13.27 0.27
C LEU A 122 1.98 -11.84 0.76
N SER A 123 1.27 -10.84 0.23
CA SER A 123 1.38 -9.45 0.69
C SER A 123 1.01 -9.31 2.17
N ILE A 124 -0.07 -9.95 2.60
CA ILE A 124 -0.49 -9.97 4.02
C ILE A 124 0.60 -10.61 4.90
N VAL A 125 1.16 -11.75 4.48
CA VAL A 125 2.23 -12.44 5.23
C VAL A 125 3.50 -11.59 5.32
N ILE A 126 3.91 -10.97 4.22
CA ILE A 126 5.09 -10.08 4.19
C ILE A 126 4.86 -8.87 5.10
N HIS A 127 3.69 -8.26 5.03
CA HIS A 127 3.36 -7.10 5.85
C HIS A 127 3.28 -7.46 7.35
N PHE A 128 2.67 -8.59 7.69
CA PHE A 128 2.68 -9.12 9.05
C PHE A 128 4.10 -9.33 9.57
N GLY A 129 4.96 -10.00 8.79
CA GLY A 129 6.36 -10.22 9.14
C GLY A 129 7.13 -8.91 9.34
N TYR A 130 6.86 -7.90 8.48
CA TYR A 130 7.42 -6.56 8.63
C TYR A 130 7.01 -5.90 9.96
N ASN A 131 5.71 -5.97 10.30
CA ASN A 131 5.21 -5.38 11.55
C ASN A 131 5.80 -6.06 12.79
N LEU A 132 5.93 -7.40 12.77
CA LEU A 132 6.62 -8.14 13.86
C LEU A 132 8.08 -7.72 13.99
N TRP A 133 8.79 -7.60 12.87
CA TRP A 133 10.18 -7.18 12.88
C TRP A 133 10.34 -5.74 13.40
N MET A 134 9.50 -4.82 12.97
CA MET A 134 9.52 -3.43 13.45
C MET A 134 9.19 -3.31 14.94
N ALA A 135 8.32 -4.18 15.47
CA ALA A 135 7.97 -4.21 16.89
C ALA A 135 9.10 -4.76 17.77
N SER A 136 10.06 -5.49 17.18
CA SER A 136 11.21 -6.09 17.90
C SER A 136 12.43 -5.17 18.00
N MET A 137 12.39 -3.99 17.34
CA MET A 137 13.46 -2.98 17.33
C MET A 137 13.24 -1.90 18.37
#